data_0f87bd9af762593abcf4a1da9c128f2e
#
_entry.id   0f87bd9af762593abcf4a1da9c128f2e
#
_cell.length_a   1.000
_cell.length_b   1.000
_cell.length_c   1.000
_cell.angle_alpha   90.00
_cell.angle_beta   90.00
_cell.angle_gamma   90.00
#
_symmetry.space_group_name_H-M   'P 1'
#
loop_
_entity.id
_entity.type
_entity.pdbx_description
1 polymer ?
#
loop_
_entity_poly.entity_id
_entity_poly.type
_entity_poly.pdbx_seq_one_letter_code
_entity_poly.pdbx_strand_id
1 'polypeptide(L)'
;LDTSFNGSGKVLTDFGGSFDIAHAVALQADGKILVAGGRAEGGSYDFAVARYKVDGSLDADFDGDGWVRSDFTVNGFDIALAIAVQSNGRIVVAGHTDRDGSIDVALARYLDDGSLDTSFGGGTGLVVTDIAGGSDDRNVSAMALQADGKILVAGFTSNPMTADYVVLRYNPDGSLDTSFNGTGKRVIDVSGSADYLADIKVQADGKIVLVGNSFVHSVGNFDIVVMRLNPDGSLDGTFAGTAADTLGDTVDYTENGAPVALDSSVAIFDGDLTALNGGRGDYFGSSLTLARSGGASTQDLLTLDATGALFTINGNNLKTGGQTFATFSSSGGT
;
A
#
# COMPACT_ATOMS: atom_id res chain seq x y z
N LEU A 1 12.95 16.93 30.09
CA LEU A 1 11.79 17.57 29.46
C LEU A 1 12.08 19.04 29.25
N ASP A 2 11.64 19.58 28.15
CA ASP A 2 11.74 21.00 27.83
C ASP A 2 10.66 21.78 28.59
N THR A 3 11.05 22.52 29.61
CA THR A 3 10.11 23.27 30.46
C THR A 3 9.58 24.54 29.79
N SER A 4 10.09 24.94 28.62
CA SER A 4 9.49 26.00 27.81
C SER A 4 8.15 25.56 27.20
N PHE A 5 7.91 24.26 27.06
CA PHE A 5 6.66 23.68 26.62
C PHE A 5 5.72 23.46 27.80
N ASN A 6 4.65 24.24 27.89
CA ASN A 6 3.63 24.23 28.94
C ASN A 6 4.19 24.21 30.40
N GLY A 7 5.33 24.86 30.63
CA GLY A 7 5.98 24.95 31.94
C GLY A 7 6.56 23.62 32.46
N SER A 8 6.27 22.49 31.81
CA SER A 8 6.61 21.15 32.28
C SER A 8 7.15 20.20 31.22
N GLY A 9 7.10 20.57 29.95
CA GLY A 9 7.45 19.71 28.82
C GLY A 9 6.38 18.68 28.47
N LYS A 10 5.16 18.84 28.97
CA LYS A 10 3.99 17.96 28.67
C LYS A 10 2.69 18.74 28.79
N VAL A 11 1.73 18.32 27.94
CA VAL A 11 0.35 18.77 27.97
C VAL A 11 -0.54 17.57 28.16
N LEU A 12 -1.57 17.71 28.99
CA LEU A 12 -2.68 16.80 29.09
C LEU A 12 -3.94 17.57 28.74
N THR A 13 -4.67 17.12 27.73
CA THR A 13 -5.87 17.78 27.24
C THR A 13 -7.05 16.83 27.34
N ASP A 14 -8.13 17.33 27.91
CA ASP A 14 -9.42 16.66 28.01
C ASP A 14 -10.41 17.43 27.11
N PHE A 15 -10.97 16.77 26.10
CA PHE A 15 -11.97 17.33 25.20
C PHE A 15 -13.41 17.10 25.68
N GLY A 16 -13.57 16.67 26.92
CA GLY A 16 -14.87 16.44 27.56
C GLY A 16 -15.54 15.19 26.98
N GLY A 17 -15.28 14.08 27.23
CA GLY A 17 -15.83 12.79 26.81
C GLY A 17 -15.55 11.73 27.86
N SER A 18 -15.72 10.48 27.49
CA SER A 18 -15.32 9.36 28.37
C SER A 18 -13.89 8.91 28.09
N PHE A 19 -13.36 9.19 26.91
CA PHE A 19 -12.03 8.74 26.51
C PHE A 19 -11.51 9.55 25.32
N ASP A 20 -10.32 10.10 25.44
CA ASP A 20 -9.61 10.80 24.37
C ASP A 20 -8.34 10.03 24.00
N ILE A 21 -8.10 9.83 22.72
CA ILE A 21 -6.94 9.09 22.22
C ILE A 21 -6.27 9.87 21.10
N ALA A 22 -4.93 9.90 21.10
CA ALA A 22 -4.11 10.47 20.04
C ALA A 22 -3.38 9.35 19.30
N HIS A 23 -3.40 9.43 17.97
CA HIS A 23 -2.73 8.46 17.09
C HIS A 23 -1.65 9.09 16.21
N ALA A 24 -1.82 10.34 15.81
CA ALA A 24 -0.93 10.98 14.85
C ALA A 24 -0.62 12.44 15.22
N VAL A 25 0.55 12.89 14.80
CA VAL A 25 1.03 14.25 14.99
C VAL A 25 1.62 14.81 13.69
N ALA A 26 1.37 16.09 13.42
CA ALA A 26 2.01 16.84 12.35
C ALA A 26 2.46 18.21 12.85
N LEU A 27 3.47 18.76 12.19
CA LEU A 27 3.95 20.13 12.45
C LEU A 27 3.56 21.04 11.30
N GLN A 28 3.05 22.22 11.63
CA GLN A 28 2.84 23.31 10.66
C GLN A 28 4.15 24.09 10.46
N ALA A 29 4.24 24.83 9.37
CA ALA A 29 5.44 25.61 9.03
C ALA A 29 5.76 26.72 10.04
N ASP A 30 4.76 27.20 10.78
CA ASP A 30 4.89 28.18 11.85
C ASP A 30 5.26 27.57 13.21
N GLY A 31 5.46 26.26 13.27
CA GLY A 31 5.83 25.50 14.46
C GLY A 31 4.66 25.07 15.33
N LYS A 32 3.42 25.34 14.95
CA LYS A 32 2.24 24.79 15.63
C LYS A 32 2.17 23.29 15.47
N ILE A 33 1.59 22.61 16.45
CA ILE A 33 1.51 21.17 16.53
C ILE A 33 0.05 20.73 16.35
N LEU A 34 -0.18 19.87 15.37
CA LEU A 34 -1.48 19.25 15.14
C LEU A 34 -1.45 17.81 15.65
N VAL A 35 -2.47 17.43 16.39
CA VAL A 35 -2.66 16.06 16.90
C VAL A 35 -4.01 15.54 16.44
N ALA A 36 -4.04 14.35 15.87
CA ALA A 36 -5.27 13.70 15.42
C ALA A 36 -5.47 12.37 16.15
N GLY A 37 -6.74 12.04 16.36
CA GLY A 37 -7.14 10.80 17.01
C GLY A 37 -8.66 10.68 17.15
N GLY A 38 -9.15 10.21 18.29
CA GLY A 38 -10.56 10.04 18.54
C GLY A 38 -10.98 10.58 19.88
N ARG A 39 -12.22 11.08 19.95
CA ARG A 39 -12.94 11.43 21.18
C ARG A 39 -14.14 10.53 21.35
N ALA A 40 -14.25 9.86 22.49
CA ALA A 40 -15.36 9.00 22.80
C ALA A 40 -16.45 9.73 23.60
N GLU A 41 -17.70 9.60 23.14
CA GLU A 41 -18.87 10.09 23.86
C GLU A 41 -20.04 9.11 23.69
N GLY A 42 -20.67 8.70 24.77
CA GLY A 42 -21.86 7.85 24.73
C GLY A 42 -21.66 6.45 24.11
N GLY A 43 -20.43 6.00 23.95
CA GLY A 43 -20.09 4.71 23.32
C GLY A 43 -19.73 4.80 21.81
N SER A 44 -19.77 5.99 21.22
CA SER A 44 -19.26 6.29 19.89
C SER A 44 -17.90 6.98 19.98
N TYR A 45 -17.17 6.96 18.85
CA TYR A 45 -15.95 7.73 18.67
C TYR A 45 -16.09 8.64 17.45
N ASP A 46 -15.55 9.86 17.56
CA ASP A 46 -15.48 10.80 16.45
C ASP A 46 -14.04 11.21 16.18
N PHE A 47 -13.72 11.58 14.93
CA PHE A 47 -12.43 12.22 14.67
C PHE A 47 -12.27 13.44 15.56
N ALA A 48 -11.13 13.54 16.22
CA ALA A 48 -10.72 14.70 16.97
C ALA A 48 -9.37 15.21 16.44
N VAL A 49 -9.29 16.53 16.18
CA VAL A 49 -8.05 17.19 15.80
C VAL A 49 -7.85 18.37 16.72
N ALA A 50 -6.70 18.41 17.39
CA ALA A 50 -6.30 19.54 18.24
C ALA A 50 -5.09 20.25 17.66
N ARG A 51 -5.04 21.58 17.83
CA ARG A 51 -3.89 22.40 17.50
C ARG A 51 -3.31 23.05 18.73
N TYR A 52 -2.00 22.91 18.90
CA TYR A 52 -1.24 23.55 19.97
C TYR A 52 -0.28 24.56 19.39
N LYS A 53 -0.09 25.66 20.13
CA LYS A 53 0.97 26.63 19.85
C LYS A 53 2.34 26.05 20.20
N VAL A 54 3.39 26.73 19.80
CA VAL A 54 4.79 26.33 20.08
C VAL A 54 5.08 26.17 21.57
N ASP A 55 4.39 26.94 22.41
CA ASP A 55 4.51 26.86 23.86
C ASP A 55 3.69 25.74 24.52
N GLY A 56 2.94 24.96 23.73
CA GLY A 56 2.12 23.85 24.21
C GLY A 56 0.72 24.25 24.67
N SER A 57 0.33 25.51 24.63
CA SER A 57 -1.06 25.92 24.90
C SER A 57 -1.96 25.58 23.71
N LEU A 58 -3.25 25.27 23.97
CA LEU A 58 -4.24 25.15 22.89
C LEU A 58 -4.34 26.44 22.10
N ASP A 59 -4.44 26.30 20.77
CA ASP A 59 -4.54 27.44 19.86
C ASP A 59 -6.01 27.77 19.57
N ALA A 60 -6.56 28.74 20.29
CA ALA A 60 -7.96 29.14 20.15
C ALA A 60 -8.32 29.74 18.76
N ASP A 61 -7.34 30.00 17.89
CA ASP A 61 -7.61 30.38 16.49
C ASP A 61 -8.04 29.16 15.64
N PHE A 62 -8.01 27.94 16.22
CA PHE A 62 -8.46 26.71 15.61
C PHE A 62 -9.80 26.34 16.22
N ASP A 63 -10.86 26.43 15.44
CA ASP A 63 -12.28 26.19 15.79
C ASP A 63 -12.79 26.95 17.05
N GLY A 64 -12.09 28.00 17.47
CA GLY A 64 -12.48 28.86 18.60
C GLY A 64 -12.02 28.39 19.97
N ASP A 65 -11.69 27.11 20.14
CA ASP A 65 -11.23 26.52 21.41
C ASP A 65 -9.96 25.67 21.31
N GLY A 66 -9.43 25.49 20.09
CA GLY A 66 -8.18 24.78 19.82
C GLY A 66 -8.35 23.34 19.39
N TRP A 67 -9.57 22.85 19.18
CA TRP A 67 -9.82 21.52 18.66
C TRP A 67 -11.12 21.42 17.88
N VAL A 68 -11.24 20.45 17.00
CA VAL A 68 -12.41 20.21 16.17
C VAL A 68 -12.79 18.73 16.21
N ARG A 69 -14.10 18.47 16.17
CA ARG A 69 -14.69 17.14 16.05
C ARG A 69 -15.32 16.98 14.66
N SER A 70 -15.13 15.81 14.06
CA SER A 70 -15.87 15.45 12.85
C SER A 70 -16.49 14.07 13.00
N ASP A 71 -17.78 14.04 12.78
CA ASP A 71 -18.66 12.89 12.86
C ASP A 71 -19.01 12.47 11.41
N PHE A 72 -18.64 11.26 11.01
CA PHE A 72 -18.99 10.70 9.70
C PHE A 72 -20.32 9.94 9.75
N THR A 73 -20.67 9.44 10.92
CA THR A 73 -21.88 8.67 11.18
C THR A 73 -22.39 8.87 12.59
N VAL A 74 -23.64 9.25 12.71
CA VAL A 74 -24.29 9.42 14.04
C VAL A 74 -24.20 8.12 14.84
N ASN A 75 -23.57 8.17 16.01
CA ASN A 75 -23.26 7.04 16.89
C ASN A 75 -22.34 5.98 16.28
N GLY A 76 -21.53 6.34 15.29
CA GLY A 76 -20.52 5.48 14.66
C GLY A 76 -19.22 5.40 15.45
N PHE A 77 -18.28 4.68 14.87
CA PHE A 77 -16.92 4.54 15.39
C PHE A 77 -15.96 5.14 14.38
N ASP A 78 -15.65 6.43 14.54
CA ASP A 78 -14.80 7.20 13.66
C ASP A 78 -13.48 7.49 14.35
N ILE A 79 -12.37 7.00 13.84
CA ILE A 79 -11.05 7.26 14.44
C ILE A 79 -10.06 7.76 13.39
N ALA A 80 -9.43 8.91 13.68
CA ALA A 80 -8.32 9.44 12.91
C ALA A 80 -7.02 8.72 13.29
N LEU A 81 -6.26 8.28 12.28
CA LEU A 81 -5.05 7.49 12.44
C LEU A 81 -3.82 8.14 11.79
N ALA A 82 -4.02 9.05 10.85
CA ALA A 82 -2.94 9.76 10.17
C ALA A 82 -3.34 11.23 9.95
N ILE A 83 -2.35 12.13 9.98
CA ILE A 83 -2.52 13.55 9.74
C ILE A 83 -1.35 14.10 8.93
N ALA A 84 -1.62 15.01 7.99
CA ALA A 84 -0.60 15.71 7.24
C ALA A 84 -1.05 17.13 6.91
N VAL A 85 -0.08 18.04 6.76
CA VAL A 85 -0.31 19.42 6.33
C VAL A 85 0.13 19.58 4.88
N GLN A 86 -0.80 20.00 4.02
CA GLN A 86 -0.52 20.27 2.61
C GLN A 86 0.29 21.59 2.47
N SER A 87 0.99 21.75 1.35
CA SER A 87 1.82 22.95 1.08
C SER A 87 1.03 24.27 1.08
N ASN A 88 -0.28 24.21 0.91
CA ASN A 88 -1.19 25.35 0.97
C ASN A 88 -1.78 25.60 2.37
N GLY A 89 -1.29 24.90 3.41
CA GLY A 89 -1.71 25.00 4.79
C GLY A 89 -2.97 24.20 5.17
N ARG A 90 -3.63 23.53 4.21
CA ARG A 90 -4.77 22.67 4.52
C ARG A 90 -4.32 21.42 5.29
N ILE A 91 -5.17 20.97 6.20
CA ILE A 91 -4.90 19.86 7.09
C ILE A 91 -5.72 18.66 6.60
N VAL A 92 -5.08 17.59 6.24
CA VAL A 92 -5.73 16.32 5.83
C VAL A 92 -5.55 15.31 6.93
N VAL A 93 -6.65 14.66 7.29
CA VAL A 93 -6.71 13.60 8.31
C VAL A 93 -7.30 12.37 7.66
N ALA A 94 -6.71 11.22 7.89
CA ALA A 94 -7.19 9.93 7.40
C ALA A 94 -7.37 8.96 8.57
N GLY A 95 -8.33 8.07 8.43
CA GLY A 95 -8.66 7.05 9.41
C GLY A 95 -9.76 6.15 8.89
N HIS A 96 -10.63 5.71 9.77
CA HIS A 96 -11.78 4.89 9.39
C HIS A 96 -13.07 5.35 10.07
N THR A 97 -14.19 4.96 9.48
CA THR A 97 -15.55 5.18 9.97
C THR A 97 -16.32 3.87 9.93
N ASP A 98 -17.16 3.62 10.93
CA ASP A 98 -18.13 2.54 10.94
C ASP A 98 -19.44 3.08 10.35
N ARG A 99 -19.57 2.97 9.04
CA ARG A 99 -20.78 3.39 8.32
C ARG A 99 -21.51 2.18 7.77
N ASP A 100 -22.83 2.14 8.01
CA ASP A 100 -23.73 1.09 7.50
C ASP A 100 -23.36 -0.35 7.93
N GLY A 101 -22.60 -0.50 9.04
CA GLY A 101 -22.17 -1.78 9.60
C GLY A 101 -20.92 -2.38 8.93
N SER A 102 -20.23 -1.60 8.07
CA SER A 102 -18.88 -1.88 7.59
C SER A 102 -17.94 -0.76 8.00
N ILE A 103 -16.69 -1.07 8.16
CA ILE A 103 -15.65 -0.07 8.46
C ILE A 103 -14.95 0.30 7.18
N ASP A 104 -15.03 1.59 6.84
CA ASP A 104 -14.53 2.16 5.60
C ASP A 104 -13.42 3.18 5.86
N VAL A 105 -12.59 3.42 4.86
CA VAL A 105 -11.59 4.49 4.92
C VAL A 105 -12.28 5.85 4.90
N ALA A 106 -11.93 6.69 5.88
CA ALA A 106 -12.45 8.04 6.05
C ALA A 106 -11.35 9.10 5.93
N LEU A 107 -11.64 10.20 5.22
CA LEU A 107 -10.78 11.37 5.18
C LEU A 107 -11.59 12.62 5.54
N ALA A 108 -10.96 13.50 6.32
CA ALA A 108 -11.43 14.86 6.55
C ALA A 108 -10.36 15.85 6.09
N ARG A 109 -10.79 16.98 5.52
CA ARG A 109 -9.88 18.09 5.25
C ARG A 109 -10.38 19.36 5.91
N TYR A 110 -9.46 20.04 6.60
CA TYR A 110 -9.74 21.27 7.31
C TYR A 110 -8.93 22.43 6.73
N LEU A 111 -9.51 23.61 6.84
CA LEU A 111 -8.82 24.88 6.65
C LEU A 111 -7.92 25.19 7.86
N ASP A 112 -7.11 26.23 7.77
CA ASP A 112 -6.21 26.61 8.86
C ASP A 112 -6.95 27.08 10.14
N ASP A 113 -8.19 27.52 10.01
CA ASP A 113 -9.03 27.92 11.15
C ASP A 113 -9.76 26.75 11.83
N GLY A 114 -9.58 25.49 11.35
CA GLY A 114 -10.24 24.30 11.87
C GLY A 114 -11.58 23.96 11.21
N SER A 115 -12.16 24.86 10.40
CA SER A 115 -13.39 24.56 9.68
C SER A 115 -13.17 23.53 8.57
N LEU A 116 -14.20 22.72 8.26
CA LEU A 116 -14.15 21.77 7.15
C LEU A 116 -13.97 22.49 5.81
N ASP A 117 -13.06 22.01 4.98
CA ASP A 117 -12.81 22.56 3.65
C ASP A 117 -13.85 22.04 2.64
N THR A 118 -14.86 22.83 2.36
CA THR A 118 -15.95 22.47 1.44
C THR A 118 -15.52 22.34 -0.03
N SER A 119 -14.27 22.64 -0.38
CA SER A 119 -13.72 22.29 -1.71
C SER A 119 -13.26 20.83 -1.83
N PHE A 120 -13.42 20.03 -0.76
CA PHE A 120 -13.05 18.63 -0.64
C PHE A 120 -14.30 17.75 -0.44
N GLY A 121 -14.24 16.52 -0.93
CA GLY A 121 -15.28 15.52 -0.67
C GLY A 121 -16.65 15.91 -1.23
N GLY A 122 -16.69 16.53 -2.42
CA GLY A 122 -17.95 16.90 -3.06
C GLY A 122 -18.74 18.00 -2.35
N GLY A 123 -18.07 18.85 -1.56
CA GLY A 123 -18.69 19.98 -0.86
C GLY A 123 -18.85 19.79 0.65
N THR A 124 -18.45 18.66 1.20
CA THR A 124 -18.65 18.33 2.63
C THR A 124 -17.40 18.51 3.49
N GLY A 125 -16.22 18.48 2.88
CA GLY A 125 -14.95 18.37 3.60
C GLY A 125 -14.60 16.95 4.04
N LEU A 126 -15.50 15.99 3.79
CA LEU A 126 -15.42 14.59 4.22
C LEU A 126 -15.48 13.63 3.03
N VAL A 127 -14.73 12.55 3.09
CA VAL A 127 -14.73 11.45 2.10
C VAL A 127 -14.82 10.12 2.83
N VAL A 128 -15.66 9.22 2.34
CA VAL A 128 -15.71 7.82 2.77
C VAL A 128 -15.46 6.94 1.55
N THR A 129 -14.62 5.93 1.69
CA THR A 129 -14.25 5.03 0.61
C THR A 129 -14.31 3.59 1.09
N ASP A 130 -15.27 2.85 0.54
CA ASP A 130 -15.32 1.39 0.63
C ASP A 130 -14.27 0.78 -0.33
N ILE A 131 -13.43 -0.13 0.16
CA ILE A 131 -12.38 -0.79 -0.64
C ILE A 131 -12.92 -2.06 -1.28
N ALA A 132 -13.65 -2.90 -0.55
CA ALA A 132 -13.94 -4.29 -0.93
C ALA A 132 -15.43 -4.68 -0.91
N GLY A 133 -16.36 -3.73 -0.78
CA GLY A 133 -17.80 -4.03 -0.88
C GLY A 133 -18.38 -4.79 0.32
N GLY A 134 -18.32 -4.23 1.51
CA GLY A 134 -18.97 -4.76 2.73
C GLY A 134 -18.09 -5.64 3.61
N SER A 135 -16.79 -5.67 3.37
CA SER A 135 -15.81 -6.16 4.34
C SER A 135 -15.23 -5.00 5.15
N ASP A 136 -14.85 -5.28 6.40
CA ASP A 136 -14.22 -4.28 7.26
C ASP A 136 -12.86 -3.84 6.72
N ASP A 137 -12.71 -2.58 6.31
CA ASP A 137 -11.46 -1.99 5.79
C ASP A 137 -10.71 -1.22 6.89
N ARG A 138 -10.54 -1.86 8.05
CA ARG A 138 -10.22 -1.23 9.35
C ARG A 138 -8.89 -0.49 9.47
N ASN A 139 -7.98 -0.61 8.54
CA ASN A 139 -6.61 -0.35 8.94
C ASN A 139 -5.89 0.65 8.03
N VAL A 140 -6.26 1.93 8.17
CA VAL A 140 -5.37 3.01 7.74
C VAL A 140 -4.15 2.99 8.67
N SER A 141 -2.97 2.77 8.10
CA SER A 141 -1.71 2.76 8.86
C SER A 141 -0.93 4.06 8.67
N ALA A 142 -0.98 4.63 7.46
CA ALA A 142 -0.19 5.80 7.13
C ALA A 142 -0.78 6.60 5.97
N MET A 143 -0.31 7.85 5.85
CA MET A 143 -0.66 8.76 4.78
C MET A 143 0.58 9.49 4.27
N ALA A 144 0.64 9.75 2.97
CA ALA A 144 1.66 10.59 2.35
C ALA A 144 1.06 11.57 1.36
N LEU A 145 1.65 12.75 1.27
CA LEU A 145 1.26 13.77 0.30
C LEU A 145 2.24 13.76 -0.89
N GLN A 146 1.71 13.87 -2.09
CA GLN A 146 2.51 14.05 -3.30
C GLN A 146 2.69 15.54 -3.62
N ALA A 147 3.74 15.86 -4.36
CA ALA A 147 4.07 17.25 -4.71
C ALA A 147 2.98 17.94 -5.55
N ASP A 148 2.18 17.18 -6.29
CA ASP A 148 1.04 17.63 -7.08
C ASP A 148 -0.24 17.83 -6.26
N GLY A 149 -0.17 17.63 -4.95
CA GLY A 149 -1.29 17.78 -4.01
C GLY A 149 -2.15 16.53 -3.86
N LYS A 150 -1.85 15.43 -4.54
CA LYS A 150 -2.54 14.16 -4.34
C LYS A 150 -2.23 13.57 -2.99
N ILE A 151 -3.17 12.77 -2.48
CA ILE A 151 -3.12 12.17 -1.16
C ILE A 151 -3.07 10.66 -1.32
N LEU A 152 -2.05 10.04 -0.75
CA LEU A 152 -1.93 8.59 -0.64
C LEU A 152 -2.33 8.17 0.76
N VAL A 153 -3.23 7.21 0.87
CA VAL A 153 -3.60 6.56 2.13
C VAL A 153 -3.27 5.09 2.00
N ALA A 154 -2.61 4.55 3.00
CA ALA A 154 -2.13 3.19 2.97
C ALA A 154 -2.52 2.44 4.25
N GLY A 155 -2.79 1.14 4.10
CA GLY A 155 -3.21 0.27 5.17
C GLY A 155 -3.30 -1.18 4.70
N PHE A 156 -4.23 -1.92 5.27
CA PHE A 156 -4.45 -3.31 4.90
C PHE A 156 -5.92 -3.71 5.09
N THR A 157 -6.37 -4.75 4.37
CA THR A 157 -7.71 -5.31 4.51
C THR A 157 -7.87 -6.02 5.86
N SER A 158 -9.09 -6.17 6.35
CA SER A 158 -9.35 -6.62 7.72
C SER A 158 -9.38 -8.12 7.94
N ASN A 159 -9.24 -8.93 6.89
CA ASN A 159 -9.24 -10.38 7.08
C ASN A 159 -7.95 -10.80 7.81
N PRO A 160 -8.01 -11.27 9.06
CA PRO A 160 -6.79 -11.54 9.84
C PRO A 160 -5.97 -12.74 9.33
N MET A 161 -6.52 -13.52 8.40
CA MET A 161 -5.83 -14.68 7.80
C MET A 161 -5.33 -14.41 6.38
N THR A 162 -5.91 -13.42 5.71
CA THR A 162 -5.59 -13.03 4.33
C THR A 162 -5.68 -11.52 4.18
N ALA A 163 -5.12 -10.78 5.13
CA ALA A 163 -5.03 -9.33 5.03
C ALA A 163 -4.03 -8.96 3.94
N ASP A 164 -4.40 -8.05 3.06
CA ASP A 164 -3.56 -7.59 1.95
C ASP A 164 -3.24 -6.12 2.12
N TYR A 165 -2.10 -5.66 1.60
CA TYR A 165 -1.80 -4.24 1.55
C TYR A 165 -2.80 -3.49 0.70
N VAL A 166 -3.21 -2.32 1.15
CA VAL A 166 -4.08 -1.41 0.41
C VAL A 166 -3.40 -0.06 0.27
N VAL A 167 -3.45 0.50 -0.93
CA VAL A 167 -3.04 1.87 -1.22
C VAL A 167 -4.15 2.55 -2.00
N LEU A 168 -4.63 3.67 -1.49
CA LEU A 168 -5.62 4.54 -2.12
C LEU A 168 -4.93 5.83 -2.54
N ARG A 169 -5.26 6.34 -3.71
CA ARG A 169 -4.83 7.68 -4.13
C ARG A 169 -6.02 8.56 -4.43
N TYR A 170 -6.01 9.74 -3.83
CA TYR A 170 -7.02 10.76 -4.02
C TYR A 170 -6.45 11.97 -4.74
N ASN A 171 -7.27 12.59 -5.57
CA ASN A 171 -7.03 13.90 -6.15
C ASN A 171 -7.09 14.99 -5.06
N PRO A 172 -6.60 16.22 -5.34
CA PRO A 172 -6.68 17.33 -4.39
C PRO A 172 -8.08 17.71 -3.94
N ASP A 173 -9.13 17.32 -4.67
CA ASP A 173 -10.54 17.54 -4.31
C ASP A 173 -11.17 16.42 -3.48
N GLY A 174 -10.42 15.34 -3.19
CA GLY A 174 -10.89 14.19 -2.43
C GLY A 174 -11.53 13.09 -3.27
N SER A 175 -11.68 13.26 -4.58
CA SER A 175 -12.09 12.17 -5.47
C SER A 175 -10.98 11.14 -5.64
N LEU A 176 -11.34 9.86 -5.88
CA LEU A 176 -10.34 8.84 -6.23
C LEU A 176 -9.64 9.17 -7.55
N ASP A 177 -8.32 9.05 -7.57
CA ASP A 177 -7.52 9.26 -8.77
C ASP A 177 -7.46 8.00 -9.62
N THR A 178 -8.33 7.91 -10.62
CA THR A 178 -8.41 6.74 -11.50
C THR A 178 -7.18 6.51 -12.38
N SER A 179 -6.23 7.46 -12.44
CA SER A 179 -4.94 7.22 -13.09
C SER A 179 -4.01 6.32 -12.26
N PHE A 180 -4.37 6.06 -10.99
CA PHE A 180 -3.67 5.12 -10.13
C PHE A 180 -4.36 3.76 -10.20
N ASN A 181 -3.67 2.77 -10.75
CA ASN A 181 -4.17 1.41 -10.93
C ASN A 181 -5.55 1.32 -11.61
N GLY A 182 -5.92 2.31 -12.44
CA GLY A 182 -7.20 2.36 -13.16
C GLY A 182 -8.43 2.72 -12.32
N THR A 183 -8.34 2.64 -11.00
CA THR A 183 -9.49 2.82 -10.06
C THR A 183 -9.22 3.79 -8.92
N GLY A 184 -7.98 4.21 -8.72
CA GLY A 184 -7.55 4.93 -7.52
C GLY A 184 -7.28 4.03 -6.30
N LYS A 185 -7.41 2.70 -6.47
CA LYS A 185 -7.26 1.71 -5.41
C LYS A 185 -6.28 0.62 -5.86
N ARG A 186 -5.40 0.21 -5.00
CA ARG A 186 -4.49 -0.92 -5.21
C ARG A 186 -4.52 -1.84 -4.00
N VAL A 187 -4.92 -3.09 -4.20
CA VAL A 187 -4.77 -4.18 -3.23
C VAL A 187 -3.57 -5.02 -3.67
N ILE A 188 -2.71 -5.41 -2.74
CA ILE A 188 -1.48 -6.15 -3.02
C ILE A 188 -1.39 -7.28 -2.02
N ASP A 189 -1.56 -8.49 -2.51
CA ASP A 189 -1.21 -9.73 -1.83
C ASP A 189 0.31 -9.95 -2.00
N VAL A 190 1.03 -10.11 -0.88
CA VAL A 190 2.49 -10.30 -0.89
C VAL A 190 2.84 -11.78 -0.85
N SER A 191 2.08 -12.59 -0.12
CA SER A 191 2.48 -13.97 0.18
C SER A 191 1.33 -14.99 0.19
N GLY A 192 0.12 -14.60 -0.20
CA GLY A 192 -1.09 -15.43 -0.06
C GLY A 192 -1.54 -15.62 1.40
N SER A 193 -1.02 -14.79 2.29
CA SER A 193 -1.24 -14.82 3.73
C SER A 193 -1.54 -13.44 4.27
N ALA A 194 -1.52 -13.29 5.61
CA ALA A 194 -1.74 -11.99 6.23
C ALA A 194 -0.55 -11.04 6.03
N ASP A 195 -0.82 -9.91 5.40
CA ASP A 195 0.09 -8.84 5.09
C ASP A 195 -0.34 -7.55 5.79
N TYR A 196 0.52 -6.94 6.60
CA TYR A 196 0.22 -5.75 7.38
C TYR A 196 1.13 -4.59 6.98
N LEU A 197 0.59 -3.63 6.24
CA LEU A 197 1.31 -2.41 5.85
C LEU A 197 1.45 -1.48 7.06
N ALA A 198 2.65 -0.94 7.27
CA ALA A 198 2.99 -0.09 8.40
C ALA A 198 3.20 1.38 8.01
N ASP A 199 3.88 1.67 6.91
CA ASP A 199 4.18 3.05 6.50
C ASP A 199 4.29 3.20 4.98
N ILE A 200 4.11 4.43 4.49
CA ILE A 200 4.20 4.84 3.10
C ILE A 200 5.03 6.11 2.96
N LYS A 201 5.90 6.17 1.96
CA LYS A 201 6.67 7.37 1.62
C LYS A 201 6.72 7.58 0.11
N VAL A 202 6.76 8.83 -0.30
CA VAL A 202 6.91 9.23 -1.71
C VAL A 202 8.35 9.71 -1.94
N GLN A 203 9.00 9.15 -2.95
CA GLN A 203 10.34 9.57 -3.38
C GLN A 203 10.26 10.81 -4.27
N ALA A 204 11.39 11.49 -4.46
CA ALA A 204 11.45 12.70 -5.27
C ALA A 204 11.10 12.48 -6.75
N ASP A 205 11.25 11.25 -7.26
CA ASP A 205 10.87 10.82 -8.61
C ASP A 205 9.39 10.41 -8.71
N GLY A 206 8.62 10.52 -7.62
CA GLY A 206 7.21 10.18 -7.54
C GLY A 206 6.95 8.70 -7.26
N LYS A 207 7.96 7.86 -7.16
CA LYS A 207 7.79 6.46 -6.76
C LYS A 207 7.36 6.37 -5.31
N ILE A 208 6.61 5.31 -4.99
CA ILE A 208 5.96 5.12 -3.71
C ILE A 208 6.59 3.92 -3.03
N VAL A 209 7.20 4.13 -1.87
CA VAL A 209 7.81 3.08 -1.05
C VAL A 209 6.83 2.68 0.05
N LEU A 210 6.58 1.39 0.16
CA LEU A 210 5.74 0.76 1.17
C LEU A 210 6.61 -0.11 2.07
N VAL A 211 6.32 -0.12 3.35
CA VAL A 211 6.96 -1.00 4.32
C VAL A 211 5.91 -1.64 5.22
N GLY A 212 6.14 -2.88 5.57
CA GLY A 212 5.26 -3.63 6.47
C GLY A 212 5.77 -5.03 6.74
N ASN A 213 4.86 -5.93 7.05
CA ASN A 213 5.16 -7.31 7.36
C ASN A 213 4.26 -8.23 6.53
N SER A 214 4.77 -9.41 6.21
CA SER A 214 4.03 -10.49 5.58
C SER A 214 4.23 -11.79 6.37
N PHE A 215 3.17 -12.55 6.57
CA PHE A 215 3.24 -13.84 7.24
C PHE A 215 3.70 -14.92 6.27
N VAL A 216 4.82 -15.56 6.57
CA VAL A 216 5.39 -16.62 5.75
C VAL A 216 5.05 -17.99 6.36
N HIS A 217 4.11 -18.68 5.74
CA HIS A 217 3.61 -20.00 6.22
C HIS A 217 4.70 -21.04 6.39
N SER A 218 5.70 -21.05 5.51
CA SER A 218 6.77 -22.07 5.53
C SER A 218 7.65 -22.02 6.78
N VAL A 219 7.76 -20.84 7.42
CA VAL A 219 8.55 -20.64 8.64
C VAL A 219 7.69 -20.25 9.85
N GLY A 220 6.40 -19.94 9.66
CA GLY A 220 5.45 -19.67 10.72
C GLY A 220 5.68 -18.35 11.45
N ASN A 221 6.28 -17.35 10.80
CA ASN A 221 6.55 -16.02 11.35
C ASN A 221 6.27 -14.91 10.35
N PHE A 222 6.35 -13.65 10.81
CA PHE A 222 6.29 -12.47 9.96
C PHE A 222 7.68 -12.03 9.54
N ASP A 223 7.83 -11.73 8.26
CA ASP A 223 9.02 -11.12 7.70
C ASP A 223 8.77 -9.66 7.31
N ILE A 224 9.84 -8.86 7.30
CA ILE A 224 9.77 -7.46 6.87
C ILE A 224 9.63 -7.42 5.35
N VAL A 225 8.66 -6.64 4.89
CA VAL A 225 8.46 -6.37 3.47
C VAL A 225 8.77 -4.90 3.18
N VAL A 226 9.57 -4.68 2.16
CA VAL A 226 9.77 -3.35 1.57
C VAL A 226 9.48 -3.49 0.08
N MET A 227 8.54 -2.73 -0.43
CA MET A 227 8.21 -2.72 -1.85
C MET A 227 8.13 -1.30 -2.40
N ARG A 228 8.21 -1.18 -3.71
CA ARG A 228 8.09 0.10 -4.38
C ARG A 228 7.10 0.03 -5.51
N LEU A 229 6.24 1.04 -5.59
CA LEU A 229 5.33 1.23 -6.71
C LEU A 229 5.82 2.38 -7.60
N ASN A 230 5.51 2.28 -8.87
CA ASN A 230 5.60 3.37 -9.82
C ASN A 230 4.53 4.44 -9.53
N PRO A 231 4.63 5.66 -10.08
CA PRO A 231 3.64 6.71 -9.87
C PRO A 231 2.21 6.35 -10.31
N ASP A 232 2.05 5.39 -11.21
CA ASP A 232 0.74 4.91 -11.67
C ASP A 232 0.13 3.80 -10.79
N GLY A 233 0.85 3.37 -9.74
CA GLY A 233 0.43 2.31 -8.83
C GLY A 233 0.86 0.91 -9.26
N SER A 234 1.51 0.72 -10.41
CA SER A 234 2.10 -0.56 -10.77
C SER A 234 3.30 -0.90 -9.87
N LEU A 235 3.62 -2.19 -9.72
CA LEU A 235 4.85 -2.60 -9.02
C LEU A 235 6.09 -2.11 -9.80
N ASP A 236 7.08 -1.59 -9.07
CA ASP A 236 8.35 -1.24 -9.66
C ASP A 236 9.27 -2.47 -9.70
N GLY A 237 9.26 -3.18 -10.81
CA GLY A 237 10.11 -4.34 -11.02
C GLY A 237 11.62 -4.07 -10.98
N THR A 238 12.05 -2.80 -10.96
CA THR A 238 13.48 -2.44 -10.83
C THR A 238 13.92 -2.28 -9.37
N PHE A 239 12.97 -2.35 -8.43
CA PHE A 239 13.27 -2.29 -7.00
C PHE A 239 13.87 -3.63 -6.55
N ALA A 240 14.90 -3.59 -5.70
CA ALA A 240 15.66 -4.75 -5.24
C ALA A 240 16.64 -5.38 -6.25
N GLY A 241 16.91 -4.70 -7.37
CA GLY A 241 18.12 -4.99 -8.19
C GLY A 241 18.07 -6.19 -9.13
N THR A 242 17.06 -7.02 -9.05
CA THR A 242 16.70 -7.99 -10.09
C THR A 242 15.19 -8.13 -10.07
N ALA A 243 14.55 -7.72 -11.10
CA ALA A 243 13.17 -8.09 -11.29
C ALA A 243 13.08 -9.61 -11.19
N ALA A 244 12.44 -10.09 -10.14
CA ALA A 244 11.80 -11.38 -10.27
C ALA A 244 10.67 -11.13 -11.26
N ASP A 245 10.85 -11.52 -12.52
CA ASP A 245 10.14 -10.86 -13.43
C ASP A 245 9.14 -11.61 -14.21
N THR A 246 8.19 -11.02 -14.32
CA THR A 246 7.16 -11.12 -15.32
C THR A 246 7.78 -11.43 -16.66
N LEU A 247 7.51 -12.59 -17.20
CA LEU A 247 7.59 -12.89 -18.62
C LEU A 247 6.76 -11.85 -19.41
N GLY A 248 7.22 -10.61 -19.47
CA GLY A 248 6.44 -9.51 -20.03
C GLY A 248 7.19 -8.61 -20.99
N ASP A 249 8.49 -8.83 -21.18
CA ASP A 249 9.27 -8.08 -22.14
C ASP A 249 8.88 -8.46 -23.56
N THR A 250 8.55 -7.45 -24.34
CA THR A 250 8.39 -7.63 -25.78
C THR A 250 9.77 -7.49 -26.42
N VAL A 251 10.26 -8.57 -26.98
CA VAL A 251 11.51 -8.56 -27.74
C VAL A 251 11.20 -8.48 -29.23
N ASP A 252 11.71 -7.46 -29.90
CA ASP A 252 11.57 -7.33 -31.34
C ASP A 252 12.46 -8.39 -32.03
N TYR A 253 11.81 -9.33 -32.70
CA TYR A 253 12.46 -10.35 -33.49
C TYR A 253 12.49 -9.97 -34.96
N THR A 254 13.67 -10.07 -35.58
CA THR A 254 13.82 -9.94 -37.02
C THR A 254 14.00 -11.32 -37.65
N GLU A 255 13.13 -11.69 -38.57
CA GLU A 255 13.23 -12.98 -39.26
C GLU A 255 14.60 -13.14 -39.93
N ASN A 256 15.24 -14.29 -39.75
CA ASN A 256 16.62 -14.57 -40.19
C ASN A 256 17.70 -13.71 -39.48
N GLY A 257 17.40 -13.00 -38.42
CA GLY A 257 18.35 -12.29 -37.59
C GLY A 257 19.13 -13.22 -36.64
N ALA A 258 20.02 -12.64 -35.82
CA ALA A 258 20.68 -13.36 -34.77
C ALA A 258 19.67 -13.84 -33.69
N PRO A 259 19.92 -14.97 -32.97
CA PRO A 259 19.07 -15.39 -31.87
C PRO A 259 18.91 -14.28 -30.84
N VAL A 260 17.71 -14.09 -30.35
CA VAL A 260 17.38 -13.09 -29.33
C VAL A 260 16.94 -13.83 -28.08
N ALA A 261 17.56 -13.49 -26.94
CA ALA A 261 17.10 -13.99 -25.64
C ALA A 261 15.75 -13.32 -25.31
N LEU A 262 14.73 -14.11 -25.07
CA LEU A 262 13.40 -13.60 -24.70
C LEU A 262 13.44 -12.94 -23.33
N ASP A 263 14.19 -13.49 -22.43
CA ASP A 263 14.52 -12.89 -21.14
C ASP A 263 15.76 -13.58 -20.55
N SER A 264 16.78 -12.82 -20.26
CA SER A 264 18.02 -13.32 -19.62
C SER A 264 17.96 -13.26 -18.09
N SER A 265 16.89 -12.71 -17.54
CA SER A 265 16.73 -12.42 -16.11
C SER A 265 15.59 -13.19 -15.44
N VAL A 266 14.83 -14.02 -16.18
CA VAL A 266 13.75 -14.81 -15.59
C VAL A 266 14.29 -15.82 -14.59
N ALA A 267 14.00 -15.58 -13.32
CA ALA A 267 14.07 -16.59 -12.28
C ALA A 267 12.65 -16.98 -11.90
N ILE A 268 12.28 -18.23 -12.14
CA ILE A 268 11.03 -18.79 -11.61
C ILE A 268 11.29 -19.14 -10.15
N PHE A 269 10.75 -18.37 -9.25
CA PHE A 269 10.80 -18.60 -7.82
C PHE A 269 9.39 -18.68 -7.26
N ASP A 270 9.06 -19.83 -6.70
CA ASP A 270 7.87 -20.02 -5.90
C ASP A 270 8.31 -20.43 -4.49
N GLY A 271 8.12 -19.53 -3.53
CA GLY A 271 8.58 -19.70 -2.15
C GLY A 271 7.94 -20.92 -1.47
N ASP A 272 6.66 -21.14 -1.73
CA ASP A 272 5.90 -22.22 -1.10
C ASP A 272 6.27 -23.58 -1.69
N LEU A 273 6.38 -23.66 -3.01
CA LEU A 273 6.81 -24.86 -3.69
C LEU A 273 8.29 -25.17 -3.46
N THR A 274 9.12 -24.14 -3.30
CA THR A 274 10.56 -24.31 -3.01
C THR A 274 10.81 -24.95 -1.65
N ALA A 275 9.95 -24.70 -0.65
CA ALA A 275 10.04 -25.28 0.68
C ALA A 275 9.63 -26.75 0.76
N LEU A 276 8.85 -27.23 -0.21
CA LEU A 276 8.45 -28.63 -0.29
C LEU A 276 9.64 -29.53 -0.67
N ASN A 277 9.56 -30.79 -0.28
CA ASN A 277 10.53 -31.81 -0.63
C ASN A 277 11.99 -31.50 -0.18
N GLY A 278 12.14 -30.91 1.02
CA GLY A 278 13.45 -30.60 1.62
C GLY A 278 14.20 -29.46 0.93
N GLY A 279 13.48 -28.45 0.46
CA GLY A 279 14.06 -27.27 -0.20
C GLY A 279 14.32 -27.44 -1.70
N ARG A 280 13.76 -28.50 -2.32
CA ARG A 280 13.95 -28.77 -3.75
C ARG A 280 12.79 -28.32 -4.63
N GLY A 281 11.72 -27.80 -4.01
CA GLY A 281 10.50 -27.43 -4.69
C GLY A 281 9.68 -28.61 -5.20
N ASP A 282 8.38 -28.45 -5.29
CA ASP A 282 7.48 -29.39 -5.97
C ASP A 282 6.61 -28.61 -6.94
N TYR A 283 6.98 -28.65 -8.21
CA TYR A 283 6.28 -27.98 -9.30
C TYR A 283 5.32 -28.92 -10.05
N PHE A 284 4.91 -30.01 -9.40
CA PHE A 284 4.02 -31.01 -10.01
C PHE A 284 2.69 -30.38 -10.43
N GLY A 285 2.37 -30.51 -11.71
CA GLY A 285 1.17 -29.91 -12.29
C GLY A 285 1.31 -28.47 -12.78
N SER A 286 2.45 -27.80 -12.53
CA SER A 286 2.74 -26.49 -13.09
C SER A 286 3.16 -26.58 -14.55
N SER A 287 2.79 -25.62 -15.37
CA SER A 287 3.23 -25.52 -16.76
C SER A 287 3.60 -24.08 -17.11
N LEU A 288 4.68 -23.95 -17.88
CA LEU A 288 5.06 -22.69 -18.52
C LEU A 288 4.88 -22.85 -20.02
N THR A 289 4.08 -21.97 -20.63
CA THR A 289 3.88 -21.95 -22.08
C THR A 289 4.47 -20.68 -22.65
N LEU A 290 5.37 -20.81 -23.59
CA LEU A 290 5.91 -19.72 -24.40
C LEU A 290 5.27 -19.80 -25.78
N ALA A 291 4.68 -18.69 -26.24
CA ALA A 291 4.06 -18.62 -27.56
C ALA A 291 4.38 -17.29 -28.22
N ARG A 292 4.55 -17.34 -29.54
CA ARG A 292 4.73 -16.14 -30.36
C ARG A 292 3.43 -15.35 -30.46
N SER A 293 3.49 -14.05 -30.25
CA SER A 293 2.37 -13.16 -30.55
C SER A 293 2.14 -13.13 -32.07
N GLY A 294 0.91 -13.40 -32.51
CA GLY A 294 0.57 -13.52 -33.93
C GLY A 294 0.57 -14.93 -34.50
N GLY A 295 0.82 -15.95 -33.68
CA GLY A 295 0.76 -17.35 -34.06
C GLY A 295 2.12 -18.00 -34.34
N ALA A 296 2.16 -19.30 -34.17
CA ALA A 296 3.38 -20.12 -34.34
C ALA A 296 3.84 -20.18 -35.79
N SER A 297 5.15 -20.19 -35.99
CA SER A 297 5.79 -20.45 -37.28
C SER A 297 6.61 -21.74 -37.22
N THR A 298 6.63 -22.52 -38.27
CA THR A 298 7.47 -23.74 -38.35
C THR A 298 8.99 -23.44 -38.32
N GLN A 299 9.37 -22.17 -38.43
CA GLN A 299 10.74 -21.71 -38.36
C GLN A 299 11.14 -21.23 -36.95
N ASP A 300 10.21 -21.13 -36.03
CA ASP A 300 10.48 -20.76 -34.63
C ASP A 300 11.20 -21.91 -33.93
N LEU A 301 12.38 -21.64 -33.38
CA LEU A 301 13.14 -22.57 -32.59
C LEU A 301 13.32 -22.00 -31.19
N LEU A 302 12.61 -22.57 -30.23
CA LEU A 302 12.77 -22.25 -28.82
C LEU A 302 13.74 -23.26 -28.18
N THR A 303 14.78 -22.75 -27.54
CA THR A 303 15.77 -23.57 -26.85
C THR A 303 15.92 -23.10 -25.42
N LEU A 304 16.13 -24.06 -24.50
CA LEU A 304 16.50 -23.75 -23.12
C LEU A 304 18.03 -23.72 -22.99
N ASP A 305 18.57 -22.61 -22.53
CA ASP A 305 19.98 -22.49 -22.19
C ASP A 305 20.20 -22.98 -20.78
N ALA A 306 20.95 -24.07 -20.63
CA ALA A 306 21.31 -24.64 -19.33
C ALA A 306 22.71 -24.22 -18.87
N THR A 307 23.35 -23.23 -19.53
CA THR A 307 24.70 -22.77 -19.17
C THR A 307 24.67 -22.13 -17.78
N GLY A 308 25.37 -22.76 -16.82
CA GLY A 308 25.38 -22.29 -15.41
C GLY A 308 24.15 -22.71 -14.57
N ALA A 309 23.18 -23.40 -15.16
CA ALA A 309 22.02 -23.88 -14.42
C ALA A 309 22.35 -25.09 -13.51
N LEU A 310 21.58 -25.23 -12.43
CA LEU A 310 21.67 -26.38 -11.51
C LEU A 310 20.99 -27.64 -12.05
N PHE A 311 20.64 -27.65 -13.33
CA PHE A 311 20.01 -28.78 -13.99
C PHE A 311 20.70 -29.10 -15.32
N THR A 312 20.43 -30.28 -15.84
CA THR A 312 20.88 -30.73 -17.17
C THR A 312 19.71 -31.06 -18.06
N ILE A 313 19.87 -30.85 -19.36
CA ILE A 313 18.90 -31.22 -20.37
C ILE A 313 19.27 -32.56 -20.97
N ASN A 314 18.34 -33.52 -21.01
CA ASN A 314 18.50 -34.78 -21.66
C ASN A 314 17.25 -35.14 -22.46
N GLY A 315 17.29 -34.93 -23.78
CA GLY A 315 16.12 -34.94 -24.64
C GLY A 315 15.13 -33.86 -24.17
N ASN A 316 13.92 -34.24 -23.95
CA ASN A 316 12.83 -33.35 -23.45
C ASN A 316 12.75 -33.31 -21.91
N ASN A 317 13.76 -33.78 -21.19
CA ASN A 317 13.72 -33.86 -19.75
C ASN A 317 14.72 -32.87 -19.13
N LEU A 318 14.26 -32.13 -18.12
CA LEU A 318 15.08 -31.35 -17.22
C LEU A 318 15.41 -32.20 -15.98
N LYS A 319 16.70 -32.35 -15.66
CA LYS A 319 17.18 -33.22 -14.60
C LYS A 319 18.08 -32.51 -13.62
N THR A 320 17.92 -32.83 -12.33
CA THR A 320 18.86 -32.47 -11.27
C THR A 320 19.23 -33.73 -10.46
N GLY A 321 20.50 -33.90 -10.15
CA GLY A 321 20.98 -35.11 -9.45
C GLY A 321 20.61 -36.43 -10.16
N GLY A 322 20.44 -36.42 -11.49
CA GLY A 322 20.05 -37.57 -12.28
C GLY A 322 18.53 -37.85 -12.32
N GLN A 323 17.75 -37.19 -11.51
CA GLN A 323 16.28 -37.29 -11.49
C GLN A 323 15.64 -36.31 -12.44
N THR A 324 14.60 -36.70 -13.18
CA THR A 324 13.78 -35.81 -13.98
C THR A 324 12.80 -35.08 -13.08
N PHE A 325 12.83 -33.76 -13.09
CA PHE A 325 11.88 -32.94 -12.33
C PHE A 325 10.87 -32.22 -13.23
N ALA A 326 11.19 -32.07 -14.51
CA ALA A 326 10.27 -31.47 -15.48
C ALA A 326 10.51 -32.05 -16.88
N THR A 327 9.52 -31.92 -17.74
CA THR A 327 9.61 -32.21 -19.17
C THR A 327 9.15 -31.02 -19.97
N PHE A 328 9.72 -30.81 -21.13
CA PHE A 328 9.23 -29.80 -22.06
C PHE A 328 8.91 -30.43 -23.41
N SER A 329 8.00 -29.82 -24.13
CA SER A 329 7.70 -30.18 -25.52
C SER A 329 7.70 -28.93 -26.36
N SER A 330 8.15 -29.04 -27.59
CA SER A 330 7.99 -28.00 -28.59
C SER A 330 7.18 -28.57 -29.77
N SER A 331 6.12 -27.86 -30.16
CA SER A 331 5.30 -28.25 -31.30
C SER A 331 4.97 -27.00 -32.10
N GLY A 332 5.51 -26.89 -33.30
CA GLY A 332 5.16 -25.87 -34.29
C GLY A 332 5.24 -24.45 -33.77
N GLY A 333 6.31 -24.09 -33.04
CA GLY A 333 6.55 -22.75 -32.53
C GLY A 333 5.98 -22.45 -31.14
N THR A 334 5.78 -23.46 -30.33
CA THR A 334 5.47 -23.34 -28.89
C THR A 334 6.49 -24.09 -28.03
#